data_e3afa6b4c0200578135d85058a605613
#
_entry.id   e3afa6b4c0200578135d85058a605613
#
_cell.length_a   1.000
_cell.length_b   1.000
_cell.length_c   1.000
_cell.angle_alpha   90.00
_cell.angle_beta   90.00
_cell.angle_gamma   90.00
#
_symmetry.space_group_name_H-M   'P 1'
#
loop_
_entity.id
_entity.type
_entity.pdbx_description
1 polymer ?
#
loop_
_entity_poly.entity_id
_entity_poly.type
_entity_poly.pdbx_seq_one_letter_code
_entity_poly.pdbx_strand_id
1 'polypeptide(L)'
;VEFDTFANGDVGDPYYDHLAIMKNGNVTHNSADNLAGPVQASSLSANIEDGIFHDVKVQWDATTQVFSVFFDCELRLTITEDIKNTIFGGDSSVFFGFVGSTGWYVNRQVVCFNSISFVENLVVPENENICLGQEINIDATIPSGNSYSWLPTIGVSDAEIANPDFSPTETTDYTVTIADNCGELTNYTVTITVSSISTPTFAQIAAICVGDNLPDLPTTSTNGISGTWSPAMNNIATTTYAFTPDAGECSTDLAEMTVIVNTSITPTFTQVAAIFNGETLAALPTTS
;
A
#
# COMPACT_ATOMS: atom_id res chain seq x y z
N VAL A 1 -31.96 -7.51 -11.33
CA VAL A 1 -31.73 -8.55 -12.33
C VAL A 1 -32.71 -9.67 -12.05
N GLU A 2 -33.43 -10.09 -13.07
CA GLU A 2 -34.36 -11.20 -13.05
C GLU A 2 -33.68 -12.44 -13.64
N PHE A 3 -33.95 -13.58 -13.01
CA PHE A 3 -33.62 -14.92 -13.51
C PHE A 3 -34.92 -15.70 -13.52
N ASP A 4 -35.42 -16.02 -14.68
CA ASP A 4 -36.69 -16.74 -14.82
C ASP A 4 -36.51 -18.03 -15.61
N THR A 5 -37.00 -19.12 -15.03
CA THR A 5 -36.95 -20.48 -15.59
C THR A 5 -38.31 -21.00 -15.99
N PHE A 6 -39.35 -20.14 -16.04
CA PHE A 6 -40.69 -20.52 -16.43
C PHE A 6 -41.33 -19.51 -17.38
N ALA A 7 -41.77 -19.94 -18.53
CA ALA A 7 -42.36 -19.07 -19.56
C ALA A 7 -43.80 -18.70 -19.22
N ASN A 8 -44.05 -17.47 -18.82
CA ASN A 8 -45.34 -16.84 -18.63
C ASN A 8 -45.70 -15.98 -19.85
N GLY A 9 -46.48 -16.50 -20.80
CA GLY A 9 -46.75 -15.80 -22.06
C GLY A 9 -47.51 -14.48 -21.92
N ASP A 10 -48.18 -14.24 -20.79
CA ASP A 10 -48.92 -13.02 -20.48
C ASP A 10 -48.04 -11.84 -20.06
N VAL A 11 -46.83 -12.11 -19.58
CA VAL A 11 -45.83 -11.08 -19.22
C VAL A 11 -44.75 -10.90 -20.28
N GLY A 12 -44.76 -11.71 -21.35
CA GLY A 12 -43.86 -11.59 -22.49
C GLY A 12 -42.56 -12.41 -22.36
N ASP A 13 -42.61 -13.51 -21.58
CA ASP A 13 -41.50 -14.40 -21.44
C ASP A 13 -41.23 -15.21 -22.71
N PRO A 14 -39.95 -15.46 -23.01
CA PRO A 14 -39.54 -16.42 -24.03
C PRO A 14 -39.75 -17.88 -23.57
N TYR A 15 -39.57 -18.84 -24.48
CA TYR A 15 -39.66 -20.26 -24.17
C TYR A 15 -38.34 -20.89 -23.64
N TYR A 16 -37.42 -20.06 -23.23
CA TYR A 16 -36.13 -20.47 -22.66
C TYR A 16 -35.89 -19.75 -21.33
N ASP A 17 -35.08 -20.32 -20.48
CA ASP A 17 -34.65 -19.67 -19.23
C ASP A 17 -33.90 -18.40 -19.55
N HIS A 18 -34.29 -17.32 -18.91
CA HIS A 18 -33.85 -16.01 -19.32
C HIS A 18 -33.41 -15.09 -18.18
N LEU A 19 -32.68 -14.07 -18.62
CA LEU A 19 -32.26 -12.93 -17.77
C LEU A 19 -32.90 -11.65 -18.30
N ALA A 20 -33.30 -10.78 -17.37
CA ALA A 20 -33.69 -9.42 -17.69
C ALA A 20 -33.22 -8.43 -16.62
N ILE A 21 -33.08 -7.16 -17.03
CA ILE A 21 -32.84 -6.05 -16.09
C ILE A 21 -34.16 -5.28 -16.00
N MET A 22 -34.83 -5.47 -14.87
CA MET A 22 -36.14 -4.88 -14.60
C MET A 22 -36.04 -3.86 -13.47
N LYS A 23 -36.94 -2.87 -13.45
CA LYS A 23 -37.07 -1.91 -12.34
C LYS A 23 -38.48 -1.99 -11.71
N ASN A 24 -38.62 -1.35 -10.54
CA ASN A 24 -39.88 -1.21 -9.81
C ASN A 24 -40.58 -2.53 -9.42
N GLY A 25 -39.84 -3.66 -9.40
CA GLY A 25 -40.42 -4.98 -9.10
C GLY A 25 -41.41 -5.48 -10.18
N ASN A 26 -41.39 -4.88 -11.37
CA ASN A 26 -42.22 -5.30 -12.49
C ASN A 26 -41.53 -6.46 -13.23
N VAL A 27 -42.31 -7.49 -13.59
CA VAL A 27 -41.85 -8.67 -14.36
C VAL A 27 -42.43 -8.70 -15.78
N THR A 28 -43.09 -7.63 -16.22
CA THR A 28 -43.67 -7.56 -17.55
C THR A 28 -42.67 -7.02 -18.55
N HIS A 29 -42.15 -7.87 -19.42
CA HIS A 29 -41.07 -7.53 -20.35
C HIS A 29 -41.47 -6.51 -21.43
N ASN A 30 -42.73 -6.41 -21.74
CA ASN A 30 -43.24 -5.42 -22.68
C ASN A 30 -43.55 -4.05 -22.03
N SER A 31 -43.17 -3.84 -20.79
CA SER A 31 -43.37 -2.58 -20.05
C SER A 31 -42.17 -1.62 -20.17
N ALA A 32 -42.41 -0.35 -19.79
CA ALA A 32 -41.36 0.65 -19.68
C ALA A 32 -40.39 0.40 -18.51
N ASP A 33 -40.66 -0.60 -17.67
CA ASP A 33 -39.83 -1.01 -16.57
C ASP A 33 -38.76 -2.05 -16.97
N ASN A 34 -38.84 -2.56 -18.18
CA ASN A 34 -37.80 -3.41 -18.75
C ASN A 34 -36.69 -2.52 -19.31
N LEU A 35 -35.50 -2.62 -18.71
CA LEU A 35 -34.32 -1.88 -19.11
C LEU A 35 -33.45 -2.66 -20.12
N ALA A 36 -33.41 -3.98 -20.01
CA ALA A 36 -32.78 -4.86 -20.99
C ALA A 36 -33.28 -6.31 -20.86
N GLY A 37 -33.32 -7.01 -21.98
CA GLY A 37 -33.77 -8.40 -22.06
C GLY A 37 -35.25 -8.49 -22.47
N PRO A 38 -35.86 -9.68 -22.37
CA PRO A 38 -35.26 -10.93 -21.90
C PRO A 38 -34.25 -11.53 -22.90
N VAL A 39 -33.17 -12.08 -22.40
CA VAL A 39 -32.19 -12.85 -23.18
C VAL A 39 -32.02 -14.23 -22.59
N GLN A 40 -31.68 -15.23 -23.41
CA GLN A 40 -31.37 -16.57 -22.92
C GLN A 40 -30.25 -16.49 -21.88
N ALA A 41 -30.46 -17.11 -20.72
CA ALA A 41 -29.52 -17.01 -19.60
C ALA A 41 -28.13 -17.57 -19.97
N SER A 42 -28.06 -18.80 -20.48
CA SER A 42 -26.83 -19.38 -21.00
C SER A 42 -26.83 -19.38 -22.53
N SER A 43 -25.70 -18.99 -23.15
CA SER A 43 -25.57 -19.09 -24.61
C SER A 43 -25.56 -20.55 -25.12
N LEU A 44 -25.19 -21.46 -24.22
CA LEU A 44 -24.99 -22.87 -24.51
C LEU A 44 -26.23 -23.73 -24.28
N SER A 45 -27.17 -23.28 -23.45
CA SER A 45 -28.36 -24.04 -23.08
C SER A 45 -29.59 -23.12 -22.91
N ALA A 46 -30.72 -23.61 -23.43
CA ALA A 46 -32.01 -22.96 -23.20
C ALA A 46 -32.57 -23.24 -21.80
N ASN A 47 -31.97 -24.14 -21.05
CA ASN A 47 -32.35 -24.54 -19.72
C ASN A 47 -31.15 -24.49 -18.80
N ILE A 48 -31.27 -23.75 -17.68
CA ILE A 48 -30.24 -23.63 -16.61
C ILE A 48 -30.65 -24.39 -15.34
N GLU A 49 -31.75 -25.13 -15.36
CA GLU A 49 -32.20 -26.00 -14.26
C GLU A 49 -31.53 -27.37 -14.33
N ASP A 50 -30.23 -27.43 -14.46
CA ASP A 50 -29.43 -28.63 -14.66
C ASP A 50 -28.87 -29.23 -13.36
N GLY A 51 -29.10 -28.56 -12.22
CA GLY A 51 -28.69 -29.02 -10.89
C GLY A 51 -27.24 -28.73 -10.52
N ILE A 52 -26.53 -27.95 -11.31
CA ILE A 52 -25.20 -27.43 -11.01
C ILE A 52 -25.26 -25.96 -10.57
N PHE A 53 -24.18 -25.44 -9.98
CA PHE A 53 -24.03 -24.01 -9.74
C PHE A 53 -23.53 -23.30 -10.98
N HIS A 54 -24.14 -22.16 -11.25
CA HIS A 54 -23.73 -21.24 -12.30
C HIS A 54 -23.13 -19.97 -11.69
N ASP A 55 -22.09 -19.45 -12.29
CA ASP A 55 -21.48 -18.19 -11.87
C ASP A 55 -22.26 -17.00 -12.42
N VAL A 56 -22.67 -16.09 -11.54
CA VAL A 56 -23.32 -14.85 -11.89
C VAL A 56 -22.52 -13.68 -11.39
N LYS A 57 -22.10 -12.79 -12.31
CA LYS A 57 -21.43 -11.53 -11.97
C LYS A 57 -22.35 -10.37 -12.39
N VAL A 58 -22.66 -9.49 -11.44
CA VAL A 58 -23.36 -8.23 -11.70
C VAL A 58 -22.38 -7.11 -11.39
N GLN A 59 -22.13 -6.26 -12.36
CA GLN A 59 -21.16 -5.18 -12.27
C GLN A 59 -21.81 -3.85 -12.64
N TRP A 60 -21.59 -2.83 -11.84
CA TRP A 60 -21.95 -1.46 -12.15
C TRP A 60 -20.72 -0.55 -12.04
N ASP A 61 -20.38 0.09 -13.16
CA ASP A 61 -19.35 1.13 -13.21
C ASP A 61 -20.04 2.50 -13.15
N ALA A 62 -19.88 3.17 -12.01
CA ALA A 62 -20.48 4.48 -11.77
C ALA A 62 -19.86 5.59 -12.64
N THR A 63 -18.63 5.42 -13.15
CA THR A 63 -17.95 6.41 -14.01
C THR A 63 -18.48 6.38 -15.43
N THR A 64 -18.61 5.18 -16.00
CA THR A 64 -19.13 4.98 -17.34
C THR A 64 -20.66 4.80 -17.36
N GLN A 65 -21.28 4.65 -16.17
CA GLN A 65 -22.71 4.36 -15.98
C GLN A 65 -23.15 3.06 -16.65
N VAL A 66 -22.22 2.12 -16.84
CA VAL A 66 -22.48 0.81 -17.45
C VAL A 66 -22.84 -0.19 -16.38
N PHE A 67 -24.00 -0.82 -16.52
CA PHE A 67 -24.43 -1.95 -15.71
C PHE A 67 -24.42 -3.21 -16.57
N SER A 68 -23.70 -4.23 -16.13
CA SER A 68 -23.45 -5.47 -16.87
C SER A 68 -23.83 -6.69 -16.05
N VAL A 69 -24.40 -7.68 -16.72
CA VAL A 69 -24.74 -8.98 -16.14
C VAL A 69 -24.05 -10.08 -16.94
N PHE A 70 -23.27 -10.89 -16.24
CA PHE A 70 -22.58 -12.05 -16.79
C PHE A 70 -23.20 -13.32 -16.20
N PHE A 71 -23.27 -14.35 -17.02
CA PHE A 71 -23.69 -15.69 -16.64
C PHE A 71 -22.64 -16.67 -17.17
N ASP A 72 -22.07 -17.51 -16.29
CA ASP A 72 -20.95 -18.40 -16.61
C ASP A 72 -19.82 -17.67 -17.35
N CYS A 73 -19.43 -16.50 -16.83
CA CYS A 73 -18.39 -15.64 -17.38
C CYS A 73 -18.70 -14.99 -18.75
N GLU A 74 -19.87 -15.23 -19.32
CA GLU A 74 -20.28 -14.60 -20.56
C GLU A 74 -21.15 -13.36 -20.29
N LEU A 75 -20.83 -12.23 -20.95
CA LEU A 75 -21.68 -11.03 -20.90
C LEU A 75 -23.03 -11.31 -21.56
N ARG A 76 -24.11 -11.23 -20.79
CA ARG A 76 -25.46 -11.49 -21.29
C ARG A 76 -26.28 -10.23 -21.48
N LEU A 77 -26.17 -9.29 -20.55
CA LEU A 77 -26.91 -8.03 -20.58
C LEU A 77 -26.01 -6.87 -20.24
N THR A 78 -26.24 -5.74 -20.90
CA THR A 78 -25.61 -4.47 -20.55
C THR A 78 -26.56 -3.31 -20.81
N ILE A 79 -26.54 -2.32 -19.92
CA ILE A 79 -27.24 -1.04 -20.13
C ILE A 79 -26.28 0.09 -19.76
N THR A 80 -26.50 1.27 -20.33
CA THR A 80 -25.87 2.50 -19.89
C THR A 80 -26.96 3.39 -19.30
N GLU A 81 -26.93 3.54 -17.98
CA GLU A 81 -27.97 4.23 -17.22
C GLU A 81 -27.41 4.84 -15.95
N ASP A 82 -27.80 6.06 -15.63
CA ASP A 82 -27.50 6.69 -14.34
C ASP A 82 -28.42 6.09 -13.24
N ILE A 83 -28.15 4.85 -12.88
CA ILE A 83 -28.95 4.06 -11.92
C ILE A 83 -29.15 4.81 -10.60
N LYS A 84 -28.11 5.54 -10.12
CA LYS A 84 -28.18 6.31 -8.89
C LYS A 84 -29.29 7.37 -8.95
N ASN A 85 -29.35 8.15 -10.01
CA ASN A 85 -30.31 9.25 -10.09
C ASN A 85 -31.65 8.83 -10.65
N THR A 86 -31.68 7.93 -11.64
CA THR A 86 -32.93 7.57 -12.36
C THR A 86 -33.72 6.49 -11.65
N ILE A 87 -33.07 5.59 -10.91
CA ILE A 87 -33.72 4.47 -10.22
C ILE A 87 -33.76 4.68 -8.71
N PHE A 88 -32.66 5.13 -8.09
CA PHE A 88 -32.58 5.32 -6.65
C PHE A 88 -32.76 6.77 -6.19
N GLY A 89 -33.18 7.68 -7.09
CA GLY A 89 -33.53 9.06 -6.75
C GLY A 89 -32.38 9.89 -6.19
N GLY A 90 -31.14 9.54 -6.51
CA GLY A 90 -29.92 10.19 -6.03
C GLY A 90 -29.38 9.63 -4.71
N ASP A 91 -30.04 8.64 -4.11
CA ASP A 91 -29.52 7.97 -2.92
C ASP A 91 -28.22 7.21 -3.24
N SER A 92 -27.22 7.37 -2.36
CA SER A 92 -25.95 6.67 -2.47
C SER A 92 -25.89 5.38 -1.62
N SER A 93 -26.92 5.15 -0.80
CA SER A 93 -27.03 3.97 0.04
C SER A 93 -28.14 3.07 -0.50
N VAL A 94 -27.76 1.89 -1.00
CA VAL A 94 -28.70 0.91 -1.52
C VAL A 94 -28.58 -0.40 -0.76
N PHE A 95 -29.71 -1.09 -0.63
CA PHE A 95 -29.74 -2.47 -0.13
C PHE A 95 -29.83 -3.40 -1.32
N PHE A 96 -29.12 -4.50 -1.26
CA PHE A 96 -29.24 -5.57 -2.22
C PHE A 96 -29.62 -6.87 -1.54
N GLY A 97 -30.25 -7.77 -2.28
CA GLY A 97 -30.66 -9.07 -1.77
C GLY A 97 -31.26 -9.92 -2.88
N PHE A 98 -31.62 -11.13 -2.51
CA PHE A 98 -32.27 -12.08 -3.41
C PHE A 98 -33.70 -12.30 -2.95
N VAL A 99 -34.60 -12.36 -3.90
CA VAL A 99 -35.99 -12.73 -3.69
C VAL A 99 -36.32 -13.87 -4.63
N GLY A 100 -37.08 -14.84 -4.17
CA GLY A 100 -37.58 -15.95 -4.96
C GLY A 100 -39.09 -15.94 -4.97
N SER A 101 -39.68 -16.28 -6.12
CA SER A 101 -41.09 -16.46 -6.27
C SER A 101 -41.38 -17.75 -7.03
N THR A 102 -42.43 -18.45 -6.68
CA THR A 102 -42.89 -19.66 -7.37
C THR A 102 -44.36 -19.50 -7.72
N GLY A 103 -44.76 -20.00 -8.89
CA GLY A 103 -46.15 -20.11 -9.31
C GLY A 103 -46.74 -21.50 -8.97
N TRP A 104 -47.32 -22.15 -9.98
CA TRP A 104 -47.85 -23.52 -9.86
C TRP A 104 -46.77 -24.59 -9.82
N TYR A 105 -45.57 -24.28 -10.28
CA TYR A 105 -44.40 -25.15 -10.27
C TYR A 105 -43.38 -24.61 -9.26
N VAL A 106 -42.59 -25.51 -8.65
CA VAL A 106 -41.62 -25.17 -7.65
C VAL A 106 -40.21 -25.59 -8.09
N ASN A 107 -39.24 -24.72 -7.91
CA ASN A 107 -37.84 -24.98 -8.12
C ASN A 107 -37.05 -24.65 -6.83
N ARG A 108 -36.01 -25.42 -6.55
CA ARG A 108 -35.10 -25.11 -5.43
C ARG A 108 -33.99 -24.21 -5.97
N GLN A 109 -33.99 -22.97 -5.54
CA GLN A 109 -32.94 -22.02 -5.86
C GLN A 109 -32.01 -21.86 -4.65
N VAL A 110 -30.71 -21.90 -4.90
CA VAL A 110 -29.65 -21.70 -3.88
C VAL A 110 -28.72 -20.66 -4.42
N VAL A 111 -28.48 -19.60 -3.63
CA VAL A 111 -27.54 -18.54 -3.95
C VAL A 111 -26.38 -18.60 -2.96
N CYS A 112 -25.16 -18.69 -3.47
CA CYS A 112 -23.93 -18.60 -2.69
C CYS A 112 -23.20 -17.31 -3.07
N PHE A 113 -22.85 -16.50 -2.09
CA PHE A 113 -21.99 -15.35 -2.34
C PHE A 113 -20.55 -15.78 -2.46
N ASN A 114 -19.90 -15.36 -3.52
CA ASN A 114 -18.48 -15.52 -3.70
C ASN A 114 -17.73 -14.24 -3.25
N SER A 115 -18.11 -13.09 -3.81
CA SER A 115 -17.49 -11.81 -3.44
C SER A 115 -18.45 -10.63 -3.64
N ILE A 116 -18.20 -9.56 -2.90
CA ILE A 116 -18.75 -8.23 -3.14
C ILE A 116 -17.56 -7.29 -3.05
N SER A 117 -17.34 -6.51 -4.11
CA SER A 117 -16.29 -5.50 -4.14
C SER A 117 -16.84 -4.13 -4.52
N PHE A 118 -16.26 -3.10 -3.93
CA PHE A 118 -16.49 -1.71 -4.30
C PHE A 118 -15.18 -1.16 -4.86
N VAL A 119 -15.21 -0.61 -6.07
CA VAL A 119 -14.01 -0.12 -6.76
C VAL A 119 -13.26 0.97 -5.98
N GLU A 120 -13.97 1.72 -5.12
CA GLU A 120 -13.37 2.79 -4.29
C GLU A 120 -12.46 2.27 -3.16
N ASN A 121 -12.46 0.97 -2.86
CA ASN A 121 -11.67 0.36 -1.78
C ASN A 121 -10.66 -0.69 -2.30
N LEU A 122 -10.27 -0.63 -3.55
CA LEU A 122 -9.13 -1.41 -4.03
C LEU A 122 -7.88 -0.87 -3.34
N VAL A 123 -7.36 -1.63 -2.38
CA VAL A 123 -6.04 -1.37 -1.81
C VAL A 123 -5.03 -1.74 -2.89
N VAL A 124 -4.67 -0.75 -3.70
CA VAL A 124 -3.54 -0.88 -4.63
C VAL A 124 -2.29 -0.93 -3.76
N PRO A 125 -1.40 -1.91 -3.96
CA PRO A 125 -0.13 -1.93 -3.25
C PRO A 125 0.61 -0.60 -3.46
N GLU A 126 1.03 0.04 -2.35
CA GLU A 126 1.80 1.29 -2.40
C GLU A 126 3.27 1.00 -2.69
N ASN A 127 3.98 2.01 -3.20
CA ASN A 127 5.43 1.92 -3.37
C ASN A 127 6.12 1.91 -2.02
N GLU A 128 7.14 1.09 -1.89
CA GLU A 128 7.83 0.83 -0.63
C GLU A 128 9.33 1.14 -0.73
N ASN A 129 9.94 1.40 0.42
CA ASN A 129 11.37 1.61 0.52
C ASN A 129 11.95 0.65 1.57
N ILE A 130 12.97 -0.08 1.18
CA ILE A 130 13.68 -1.02 2.06
C ILE A 130 15.19 -0.78 2.00
N CYS A 131 15.88 -1.22 3.03
CA CYS A 131 17.33 -1.31 3.00
C CYS A 131 17.78 -2.62 2.37
N LEU A 132 18.92 -2.61 1.70
CA LEU A 132 19.49 -3.82 1.12
C LEU A 132 19.58 -4.94 2.17
N GLY A 133 18.96 -6.09 1.84
CA GLY A 133 18.89 -7.27 2.70
C GLY A 133 17.71 -7.28 3.68
N GLN A 134 16.84 -6.29 3.63
CA GLN A 134 15.54 -6.34 4.30
C GLN A 134 14.50 -7.05 3.43
N GLU A 135 13.44 -7.50 4.10
CA GLU A 135 12.27 -8.14 3.50
C GLU A 135 11.02 -7.34 3.83
N ILE A 136 10.08 -7.28 2.90
CA ILE A 136 8.79 -6.62 3.08
C ILE A 136 7.67 -7.50 2.51
N ASN A 137 6.54 -7.55 3.20
CA ASN A 137 5.33 -8.22 2.72
C ASN A 137 4.44 -7.23 1.99
N ILE A 138 3.97 -7.59 0.80
CA ILE A 138 3.01 -6.80 0.03
C ILE A 138 1.76 -7.62 -0.18
N ASP A 139 0.62 -7.08 0.25
CA ASP A 139 -0.68 -7.70 0.10
C ASP A 139 -1.43 -7.09 -1.09
N ALA A 140 -1.64 -7.88 -2.13
CA ALA A 140 -2.43 -7.55 -3.32
C ALA A 140 -3.78 -8.28 -3.35
N THR A 141 -4.26 -8.75 -2.21
CA THR A 141 -5.51 -9.48 -2.12
C THR A 141 -6.69 -8.60 -2.54
N ILE A 142 -7.45 -9.05 -3.52
CA ILE A 142 -8.73 -8.44 -3.91
C ILE A 142 -9.87 -9.46 -3.76
N PRO A 143 -11.11 -9.02 -3.46
CA PRO A 143 -12.24 -9.94 -3.23
C PRO A 143 -12.56 -10.86 -4.41
N SER A 144 -12.32 -10.41 -5.64
CA SER A 144 -12.57 -11.18 -6.88
C SER A 144 -11.35 -11.98 -7.34
N GLY A 145 -10.18 -11.84 -6.68
CA GLY A 145 -8.94 -12.50 -7.10
C GLY A 145 -8.98 -14.01 -6.86
N ASN A 146 -8.78 -14.79 -7.90
CA ASN A 146 -8.74 -16.23 -7.88
C ASN A 146 -7.30 -16.78 -8.02
N SER A 147 -6.49 -16.15 -8.84
CA SER A 147 -5.08 -16.48 -8.98
C SER A 147 -4.21 -15.23 -9.15
N TYR A 148 -2.96 -15.34 -8.77
CA TYR A 148 -1.99 -14.24 -8.73
C TYR A 148 -0.73 -14.66 -9.47
N SER A 149 -0.09 -13.71 -10.12
CA SER A 149 1.22 -13.93 -10.76
C SER A 149 2.04 -12.66 -10.70
N TRP A 150 3.18 -12.70 -9.99
CA TRP A 150 4.10 -11.59 -9.83
C TRP A 150 5.27 -11.67 -10.80
N LEU A 151 5.60 -10.57 -11.44
CA LEU A 151 6.78 -10.43 -12.31
C LEU A 151 7.51 -9.10 -12.02
N PRO A 152 8.86 -9.11 -12.02
CA PRO A 152 9.73 -10.28 -12.09
C PRO A 152 9.63 -11.17 -10.84
N THR A 153 10.06 -12.43 -10.92
CA THR A 153 10.01 -13.38 -9.79
C THR A 153 11.24 -13.30 -8.88
N ILE A 154 12.27 -12.54 -9.29
CA ILE A 154 13.51 -12.41 -8.51
C ILE A 154 13.25 -11.66 -7.20
N GLY A 155 13.69 -12.23 -6.09
CA GLY A 155 13.46 -11.64 -4.76
C GLY A 155 12.03 -11.79 -4.24
N VAL A 156 11.18 -12.60 -4.88
CA VAL A 156 9.82 -12.90 -4.44
C VAL A 156 9.79 -14.30 -3.81
N SER A 157 9.19 -14.42 -2.62
CA SER A 157 9.13 -15.70 -1.88
C SER A 157 8.28 -16.75 -2.61
N ASP A 158 7.13 -16.33 -3.11
CA ASP A 158 6.22 -17.13 -3.94
C ASP A 158 5.46 -16.19 -4.88
N ALA A 159 5.70 -16.31 -6.16
CA ALA A 159 5.12 -15.43 -7.17
C ALA A 159 3.65 -15.74 -7.52
N GLU A 160 3.08 -16.82 -6.97
CA GLU A 160 1.72 -17.27 -7.31
C GLU A 160 0.70 -17.00 -6.20
N ILE A 161 1.09 -16.32 -5.11
CA ILE A 161 0.19 -15.96 -4.00
C ILE A 161 -0.13 -14.45 -3.96
N ALA A 162 -1.21 -14.11 -3.26
CA ALA A 162 -1.67 -12.72 -3.15
C ALA A 162 -0.74 -11.82 -2.34
N ASN A 163 -0.06 -12.37 -1.34
CA ASN A 163 0.70 -11.62 -0.33
C ASN A 163 2.09 -12.20 -0.07
N PRO A 164 2.97 -12.26 -1.11
CA PRO A 164 4.34 -12.75 -0.95
C PRO A 164 5.22 -11.77 -0.18
N ASP A 165 6.34 -12.29 0.32
CA ASP A 165 7.44 -11.49 0.84
C ASP A 165 8.42 -11.15 -0.28
N PHE A 166 8.97 -9.93 -0.27
CA PHE A 166 9.89 -9.38 -1.25
C PHE A 166 11.22 -9.03 -0.60
N SER A 167 12.32 -9.47 -1.21
CA SER A 167 13.69 -9.16 -0.80
C SER A 167 14.58 -8.84 -2.01
N PRO A 168 14.25 -7.82 -2.81
CA PRO A 168 15.06 -7.42 -3.96
C PRO A 168 16.43 -6.88 -3.51
N THR A 169 17.44 -7.05 -4.37
CA THR A 169 18.80 -6.52 -4.15
C THR A 169 19.04 -5.18 -4.85
N GLU A 170 18.10 -4.74 -5.68
CA GLU A 170 18.09 -3.47 -6.40
C GLU A 170 16.67 -2.96 -6.54
N THR A 171 16.50 -1.65 -6.74
CA THR A 171 15.20 -1.04 -6.97
C THR A 171 14.51 -1.72 -8.14
N THR A 172 13.32 -2.26 -7.88
CA THR A 172 12.60 -3.13 -8.83
C THR A 172 11.11 -2.76 -8.86
N ASP A 173 10.58 -2.70 -10.07
CA ASP A 173 9.14 -2.62 -10.32
C ASP A 173 8.56 -4.02 -10.43
N TYR A 174 7.66 -4.36 -9.52
CA TYR A 174 6.92 -5.62 -9.55
C TYR A 174 5.51 -5.38 -10.05
N THR A 175 5.07 -6.21 -10.98
CA THR A 175 3.69 -6.20 -11.46
C THR A 175 3.01 -7.49 -11.04
N VAL A 176 1.88 -7.37 -10.34
CA VAL A 176 0.99 -8.49 -10.08
C VAL A 176 -0.10 -8.50 -11.15
N THR A 177 -0.28 -9.66 -11.77
CA THR A 177 -1.44 -9.98 -12.60
C THR A 177 -2.39 -10.84 -11.79
N ILE A 178 -3.61 -10.38 -11.60
CA ILE A 178 -4.66 -11.05 -10.84
C ILE A 178 -5.72 -11.50 -11.82
N ALA A 179 -6.04 -12.80 -11.84
CA ALA A 179 -7.17 -13.30 -12.60
C ALA A 179 -8.36 -13.56 -11.67
N ASP A 180 -9.56 -13.16 -12.10
CA ASP A 180 -10.81 -13.55 -11.44
C ASP A 180 -11.26 -14.96 -11.83
N ASN A 181 -12.39 -15.43 -11.30
CA ASN A 181 -12.94 -16.75 -11.64
C ASN A 181 -13.28 -16.92 -13.12
N CYS A 182 -13.46 -15.80 -13.83
CA CYS A 182 -13.74 -15.79 -15.25
C CYS A 182 -12.49 -15.62 -16.13
N GLY A 183 -11.30 -15.51 -15.52
CA GLY A 183 -10.06 -15.27 -16.21
C GLY A 183 -9.86 -13.83 -16.68
N GLU A 184 -10.71 -12.88 -16.21
CA GLU A 184 -10.48 -11.46 -16.45
C GLU A 184 -9.25 -11.00 -15.65
N LEU A 185 -8.34 -10.28 -16.32
CA LEU A 185 -7.05 -9.93 -15.77
C LEU A 185 -7.05 -8.48 -15.28
N THR A 186 -6.57 -8.28 -14.06
CA THR A 186 -6.28 -6.98 -13.47
C THR A 186 -4.80 -6.90 -13.11
N ASN A 187 -4.15 -5.79 -13.44
CA ASN A 187 -2.71 -5.61 -13.18
C ASN A 187 -2.48 -4.43 -12.25
N TYR A 188 -1.57 -4.61 -11.28
CA TYR A 188 -1.05 -3.55 -10.43
C TYR A 188 0.46 -3.59 -10.43
N THR A 189 1.10 -2.42 -10.40
CA THR A 189 2.54 -2.30 -10.31
C THR A 189 2.92 -1.59 -9.02
N VAL A 190 3.90 -2.13 -8.30
CA VAL A 190 4.50 -1.55 -7.10
C VAL A 190 6.00 -1.45 -7.30
N THR A 191 6.56 -0.29 -6.96
CA THR A 191 8.01 -0.08 -6.96
C THR A 191 8.55 -0.32 -5.55
N ILE A 192 9.50 -1.25 -5.40
CA ILE A 192 10.28 -1.42 -4.19
C ILE A 192 11.64 -0.78 -4.41
N THR A 193 11.86 0.36 -3.74
CA THR A 193 13.12 1.09 -3.77
C THR A 193 14.09 0.47 -2.77
N VAL A 194 15.28 0.06 -3.23
CA VAL A 194 16.31 -0.53 -2.37
C VAL A 194 17.42 0.49 -2.15
N SER A 195 17.60 0.88 -0.90
CA SER A 195 18.67 1.77 -0.46
C SER A 195 19.87 0.98 0.06
N SER A 196 21.07 1.35 -0.36
CA SER A 196 22.29 0.72 0.16
C SER A 196 22.52 1.09 1.62
N ILE A 197 22.99 0.13 2.42
CA ILE A 197 23.40 0.40 3.80
C ILE A 197 24.71 1.18 3.78
N SER A 198 24.79 2.28 4.52
CA SER A 198 26.00 3.09 4.65
C SER A 198 26.25 3.51 6.09
N THR A 199 27.53 3.68 6.46
CA THR A 199 27.90 4.17 7.79
C THR A 199 27.81 5.70 7.82
N PRO A 200 27.13 6.31 8.81
CA PRO A 200 27.11 7.77 8.96
C PRO A 200 28.51 8.33 9.11
N THR A 201 28.80 9.43 8.43
CA THR A 201 30.09 10.10 8.50
C THR A 201 29.94 11.54 8.97
N PHE A 202 30.87 12.01 9.81
CA PHE A 202 30.82 13.33 10.43
C PHE A 202 32.19 14.04 10.35
N ALA A 203 32.16 15.35 10.24
CA ALA A 203 33.36 16.15 10.43
C ALA A 203 33.74 16.17 11.91
N GLN A 204 35.00 15.88 12.22
CA GLN A 204 35.52 15.88 13.60
C GLN A 204 35.45 17.29 14.20
N ILE A 205 34.87 17.43 15.38
CA ILE A 205 34.92 18.67 16.17
C ILE A 205 36.33 18.85 16.76
N ALA A 206 36.84 20.08 16.63
CA ALA A 206 38.13 20.45 17.20
C ALA A 206 38.14 20.32 18.74
N ALA A 207 39.30 20.01 19.31
CA ALA A 207 39.44 19.99 20.76
C ALA A 207 39.16 21.36 21.38
N ILE A 208 38.48 21.39 22.51
CA ILE A 208 38.16 22.58 23.30
C ILE A 208 38.88 22.59 24.63
N CYS A 209 38.94 23.74 25.34
CA CYS A 209 39.34 23.77 26.72
C CYS A 209 38.14 23.57 27.67
N VAL A 210 38.40 23.09 28.89
CA VAL A 210 37.36 22.93 29.93
C VAL A 210 36.54 24.21 30.10
N GLY A 211 35.22 24.09 29.93
CA GLY A 211 34.27 25.17 30.08
C GLY A 211 34.06 26.05 28.82
N ASP A 212 34.81 25.80 27.76
CA ASP A 212 34.54 26.47 26.47
C ASP A 212 33.18 26.07 25.91
N ASN A 213 32.67 26.89 24.98
CA ASN A 213 31.44 26.56 24.29
C ASN A 213 31.67 25.39 23.35
N LEU A 214 30.95 24.27 23.57
CA LEU A 214 30.92 23.14 22.67
C LEU A 214 29.80 23.39 21.65
N PRO A 215 30.08 23.42 20.32
CA PRO A 215 29.03 23.53 19.31
C PRO A 215 28.16 22.27 19.32
N ASP A 216 26.89 22.42 18.93
CA ASP A 216 25.99 21.28 18.82
C ASP A 216 26.52 20.25 17.83
N LEU A 217 26.39 18.99 18.17
CA LEU A 217 26.70 17.88 17.26
C LEU A 217 25.68 17.85 16.12
N PRO A 218 26.12 17.69 14.86
CA PRO A 218 25.18 17.67 13.73
C PRO A 218 24.25 16.46 13.82
N THR A 219 22.96 16.70 13.71
CA THR A 219 21.92 15.66 13.72
C THR A 219 21.76 14.94 12.38
N THR A 220 22.44 15.44 11.33
CA THR A 220 22.50 14.80 10.02
C THR A 220 23.95 14.61 9.62
N SER A 221 24.32 13.42 9.21
CA SER A 221 25.66 13.06 8.77
C SER A 221 26.02 13.73 7.43
N THR A 222 27.29 13.75 7.05
CA THR A 222 27.74 14.31 5.78
C THR A 222 27.25 13.54 4.55
N ASN A 223 26.82 12.29 4.73
CA ASN A 223 26.20 11.43 3.73
C ASN A 223 24.68 11.32 3.88
N GLY A 224 24.05 12.26 4.63
CA GLY A 224 22.60 12.48 4.62
C GLY A 224 21.79 11.64 5.60
N ILE A 225 22.41 10.85 6.50
CA ILE A 225 21.72 10.03 7.48
C ILE A 225 21.37 10.88 8.70
N SER A 226 20.10 10.93 9.07
CA SER A 226 19.60 11.64 10.24
C SER A 226 19.61 10.76 11.49
N GLY A 227 19.72 11.40 12.66
CA GLY A 227 19.76 10.65 13.93
C GLY A 227 20.12 11.52 15.13
N THR A 228 20.44 10.86 16.24
CA THR A 228 20.69 11.49 17.53
C THR A 228 22.00 11.01 18.17
N TRP A 229 22.58 11.87 19.00
CA TRP A 229 23.80 11.58 19.74
C TRP A 229 23.54 11.25 21.20
N SER A 230 24.29 10.31 21.74
CA SER A 230 24.33 9.94 23.17
C SER A 230 25.77 9.72 23.62
N PRO A 231 26.14 10.10 24.86
CA PRO A 231 25.36 10.79 25.89
C PRO A 231 25.09 12.27 25.59
N ALA A 232 24.44 12.97 26.52
CA ALA A 232 24.24 14.43 26.42
C ALA A 232 25.59 15.16 26.36
N MET A 233 25.62 16.33 25.72
CA MET A 233 26.83 17.10 25.48
C MET A 233 27.55 17.48 26.79
N ASN A 234 28.88 17.36 26.78
CA ASN A 234 29.74 17.59 27.94
C ASN A 234 30.97 18.41 27.52
N ASN A 235 31.12 19.62 28.08
CA ASN A 235 32.26 20.49 27.84
C ASN A 235 33.28 20.51 29.00
N ILE A 236 33.16 19.55 29.94
CA ILE A 236 34.02 19.48 31.13
C ILE A 236 35.03 18.32 31.01
N ALA A 237 34.67 17.26 30.28
CA ALA A 237 35.53 16.08 30.14
C ALA A 237 35.49 15.56 28.72
N THR A 238 36.60 14.99 28.25
CA THR A 238 36.66 14.27 26.97
C THR A 238 35.60 13.18 26.95
N THR A 239 34.75 13.22 25.95
CA THR A 239 33.56 12.34 25.83
C THR A 239 33.48 11.77 24.45
N THR A 240 33.21 10.46 24.34
CA THR A 240 32.84 9.78 23.09
C THR A 240 31.34 9.71 23.01
N TYR A 241 30.83 10.20 21.92
CA TYR A 241 29.39 10.21 21.56
C TYR A 241 29.13 9.14 20.53
N ALA A 242 28.06 8.37 20.73
CA ALA A 242 27.55 7.40 19.77
C ALA A 242 26.37 8.01 19.02
N PHE A 243 26.37 7.88 17.70
CA PHE A 243 25.29 8.32 16.85
C PHE A 243 24.32 7.15 16.61
N THR A 244 23.04 7.38 16.88
CA THR A 244 21.96 6.44 16.59
C THR A 244 21.13 7.00 15.45
N PRO A 245 21.14 6.35 14.27
CA PRO A 245 20.29 6.72 13.15
C PRO A 245 18.79 6.66 13.50
N ASP A 246 18.00 7.51 12.86
CA ASP A 246 16.55 7.50 12.98
C ASP A 246 15.96 6.23 12.33
N ALA A 247 14.74 5.86 12.75
CA ALA A 247 14.03 4.72 12.17
C ALA A 247 13.79 4.94 10.66
N GLY A 248 14.08 3.92 9.85
CA GLY A 248 13.95 3.96 8.40
C GLY A 248 15.22 4.39 7.65
N GLU A 249 16.24 4.86 8.35
CA GLU A 249 17.54 5.14 7.72
C GLU A 249 18.31 3.83 7.44
N CYS A 250 18.80 3.69 6.21
CA CYS A 250 19.61 2.53 5.82
C CYS A 250 21.07 2.70 6.25
N SER A 251 21.32 2.42 7.50
CA SER A 251 22.60 2.73 8.14
C SER A 251 23.03 1.65 9.13
N THR A 252 24.34 1.59 9.38
CA THR A 252 24.92 0.81 10.50
C THR A 252 25.00 1.69 11.75
N ASP A 253 24.78 1.13 12.92
CA ASP A 253 24.78 1.84 14.22
C ASP A 253 26.18 2.13 14.77
N LEU A 254 27.19 2.29 13.92
CA LEU A 254 28.61 2.28 14.32
C LEU A 254 29.32 3.63 14.20
N ALA A 255 28.61 4.75 14.09
CA ALA A 255 29.28 6.04 14.06
C ALA A 255 29.52 6.58 15.46
N GLU A 256 30.76 6.92 15.75
CA GLU A 256 31.18 7.53 17.01
C GLU A 256 32.01 8.80 16.76
N MET A 257 31.91 9.76 17.67
CA MET A 257 32.73 10.97 17.67
C MET A 257 33.27 11.25 19.06
N THR A 258 34.58 11.36 19.19
CA THR A 258 35.21 11.76 20.46
C THR A 258 35.54 13.24 20.42
N VAL A 259 34.95 14.02 21.32
CA VAL A 259 35.30 15.41 21.54
C VAL A 259 36.34 15.48 22.68
N ILE A 260 37.53 15.99 22.37
CA ILE A 260 38.60 16.14 23.33
C ILE A 260 38.42 17.45 24.11
N VAL A 261 38.42 17.36 25.43
CA VAL A 261 38.40 18.51 26.34
C VAL A 261 39.73 18.58 27.11
N ASN A 262 40.50 19.59 26.75
CA ASN A 262 41.79 19.82 27.39
C ASN A 262 41.60 20.50 28.74
N THR A 263 42.37 20.07 29.73
CA THR A 263 42.40 20.73 31.04
C THR A 263 43.04 22.11 30.93
N SER A 264 42.49 23.08 31.66
CA SER A 264 43.12 24.39 31.81
C SER A 264 44.42 24.23 32.57
N ILE A 265 45.51 24.79 32.05
CA ILE A 265 46.78 24.88 32.74
C ILE A 265 47.00 26.31 33.19
N THR A 266 47.35 26.48 34.45
CA THR A 266 47.82 27.79 34.96
C THR A 266 49.30 27.90 34.77
N PRO A 267 49.83 28.85 33.95
CA PRO A 267 51.23 29.05 33.82
C PRO A 267 51.88 29.39 35.17
N THR A 268 52.98 28.75 35.47
CA THR A 268 53.76 29.06 36.67
C THR A 268 55.12 29.55 36.24
N PHE A 269 55.52 30.66 36.76
CA PHE A 269 56.83 31.27 36.46
C PHE A 269 57.66 31.35 37.73
N THR A 270 58.98 31.09 37.62
CA THR A 270 59.90 31.28 38.71
C THR A 270 60.01 32.76 38.96
N GLN A 271 59.93 33.16 40.27
CA GLN A 271 60.11 34.53 40.69
C GLN A 271 61.53 35.03 40.30
N VAL A 272 61.60 36.14 39.60
CA VAL A 272 62.89 36.75 39.28
C VAL A 272 63.51 37.34 40.55
N ALA A 273 64.81 37.16 40.68
CA ALA A 273 65.52 37.72 41.82
C ALA A 273 65.47 39.27 41.86
N ALA A 274 65.43 39.85 43.04
CA ALA A 274 65.45 41.28 43.18
C ALA A 274 66.78 41.85 42.61
N ILE A 275 66.66 42.95 41.84
CA ILE A 275 67.84 43.65 41.27
C ILE A 275 68.07 44.94 42.04
N PHE A 276 69.29 45.42 42.09
CA PHE A 276 69.69 46.74 42.65
C PHE A 276 69.44 47.86 41.63
N ASN A 277 69.23 49.07 42.12
CA ASN A 277 69.01 50.24 41.29
C ASN A 277 70.20 50.44 40.31
N GLY A 278 69.88 50.42 38.98
CA GLY A 278 70.88 50.54 37.92
C GLY A 278 71.26 49.21 37.27
N GLU A 279 70.82 48.05 37.74
CA GLU A 279 71.05 46.78 37.09
C GLU A 279 70.02 46.54 36.02
N THR A 280 70.37 45.73 35.01
CA THR A 280 69.49 45.34 33.91
C THR A 280 68.70 44.14 34.30
N LEU A 281 67.35 44.22 34.21
CA LEU A 281 66.46 43.09 34.42
C LEU A 281 66.71 42.06 33.30
N ALA A 282 66.89 40.82 33.66
CA ALA A 282 66.87 39.74 32.65
C ALA A 282 65.57 39.63 31.95
N ALA A 283 65.59 39.19 30.70
CA ALA A 283 64.34 38.95 29.92
C ALA A 283 63.45 37.98 30.67
N LEU A 284 62.17 38.31 30.80
CA LEU A 284 61.19 37.41 31.43
C LEU A 284 61.00 36.17 30.57
N PRO A 285 60.83 35.01 31.18
CA PRO A 285 60.55 33.79 30.45
C PRO A 285 59.24 33.94 29.70
N THR A 286 59.23 33.55 28.41
CA THR A 286 58.04 33.55 27.53
C THR A 286 57.35 32.18 27.51
N THR A 287 57.92 31.18 28.18
CA THR A 287 57.37 29.83 28.37
C THR A 287 57.40 29.47 29.86
N SER A 288 56.39 28.80 30.31
CA SER A 288 56.24 28.32 31.70
C SER A 288 56.74 26.90 31.87
#